data_5b3975f410f3ea61c7f8e81d7f4504c8
#
_entry.id   5b3975f410f3ea61c7f8e81d7f4504c8
#
_cell.length_a   1.000
_cell.length_b   1.000
_cell.length_c   1.000
_cell.angle_alpha   90.00
_cell.angle_beta   90.00
_cell.angle_gamma   90.00
#
_symmetry.space_group_name_H-M   'P 1'
#
loop_
_entity.id
_entity.type
_entity.pdbx_description
1 polymer ?
#
loop_
_entity_poly.entity_id
_entity_poly.type
_entity_poly.pdbx_seq_one_letter_code
_entity_poly.pdbx_strand_id
1 'polypeptide(L)'
;AREILNCEDMRKLVRGIAFHWYSGDHFENLALCREFFSEQELMFTEGCVELTTEKTVMGAKAQASCQKSGVENAPWIFGEFYAHDIIGNLNAGMSRFLDWNLMLDTQGGPNHVGNYCSAPLICDVRTGRVFPQPSYHAIAHFSRFLPRGSQCIAVSRYTQELEVAAAQTPDGSLIAVVLNSTDKMLPAVFSLLPQSLICKADIPPHSLETWVFHA
;
A
#
# COMPACT_ATOMS: atom_id res chain seq x y z
N ALA A 1 5.02 -20.26 6.64
CA ALA A 1 5.77 -20.49 5.41
C ALA A 1 6.87 -21.56 5.63
N ARG A 2 7.75 -21.39 6.59
CA ARG A 2 8.94 -22.23 6.79
C ARG A 2 8.63 -23.74 6.90
N GLU A 3 7.64 -24.15 7.68
CA GLU A 3 7.27 -25.56 7.85
C GLU A 3 6.89 -26.27 6.55
N ILE A 4 6.18 -25.55 5.67
CA ILE A 4 5.75 -26.08 4.38
C ILE A 4 6.88 -25.99 3.35
N LEU A 5 7.54 -24.85 3.24
CA LEU A 5 8.50 -24.58 2.18
C LEU A 5 9.88 -25.22 2.38
N ASN A 6 10.20 -25.67 3.60
CA ASN A 6 11.40 -26.47 3.83
C ASN A 6 11.28 -27.92 3.28
N CYS A 7 10.04 -28.41 3.06
CA CYS A 7 9.81 -29.68 2.35
C CYS A 7 9.91 -29.42 0.85
N GLU A 8 10.87 -30.04 0.18
CA GLU A 8 11.12 -29.82 -1.25
C GLU A 8 9.91 -30.16 -2.12
N ASP A 9 9.20 -31.26 -1.83
CA ASP A 9 8.02 -31.67 -2.60
C ASP A 9 6.86 -30.71 -2.40
N MET A 10 6.66 -30.20 -1.18
CA MET A 10 5.64 -29.19 -0.90
C MET A 10 5.98 -27.84 -1.57
N ARG A 11 7.25 -27.43 -1.54
CA ARG A 11 7.71 -26.20 -2.18
C ARG A 11 7.44 -26.17 -3.68
N LYS A 12 7.58 -27.30 -4.37
CA LYS A 12 7.25 -27.44 -5.81
C LYS A 12 5.75 -27.18 -6.11
N LEU A 13 4.88 -27.41 -5.14
CA LEU A 13 3.43 -27.24 -5.27
C LEU A 13 2.96 -25.82 -4.87
N VAL A 14 3.78 -25.07 -4.15
CA VAL A 14 3.43 -23.72 -3.64
C VAL A 14 4.03 -22.66 -4.54
N ARG A 15 3.20 -21.90 -5.23
CA ARG A 15 3.62 -20.81 -6.11
C ARG A 15 4.08 -19.57 -5.36
N GLY A 16 3.46 -19.29 -4.22
CA GLY A 16 3.74 -18.08 -3.47
C GLY A 16 3.20 -18.09 -2.05
N ILE A 17 3.45 -17.03 -1.33
CA ILE A 17 3.05 -16.79 0.05
C ILE A 17 2.04 -15.64 0.05
N ALA A 18 0.84 -15.90 0.53
CA ALA A 18 -0.18 -14.89 0.73
C ALA A 18 -0.07 -14.30 2.14
N PHE A 19 -0.32 -13.00 2.28
CA PHE A 19 -0.30 -12.33 3.57
C PHE A 19 -1.28 -11.15 3.59
N HIS A 20 -1.58 -10.68 4.81
CA HIS A 20 -2.48 -9.57 5.10
C HIS A 20 -1.83 -8.62 6.12
N TRP A 21 -2.39 -7.44 6.33
CA TRP A 21 -1.84 -6.41 7.23
C TRP A 21 -2.40 -6.42 8.65
N TYR A 22 -3.38 -7.27 8.95
CA TYR A 22 -4.16 -7.19 10.20
C TYR A 22 -3.37 -7.49 11.49
N SER A 23 -2.20 -8.09 11.37
CA SER A 23 -1.31 -8.37 12.52
C SER A 23 -0.29 -7.24 12.79
N GLY A 24 -0.23 -6.22 11.94
CA GLY A 24 0.70 -5.10 12.02
C GLY A 24 1.84 -5.19 10.99
N ASP A 25 2.74 -4.21 11.06
CA ASP A 25 3.87 -4.07 10.15
C ASP A 25 4.94 -5.11 10.47
N HIS A 26 5.04 -6.10 9.62
CA HIS A 26 6.03 -7.19 9.72
C HIS A 26 6.84 -7.32 8.43
N PHE A 27 7.26 -6.17 7.86
CA PHE A 27 7.99 -6.10 6.59
C PHE A 27 9.30 -6.89 6.61
N GLU A 28 9.98 -6.94 7.77
CA GLU A 28 11.17 -7.77 7.96
C GLU A 28 10.89 -9.26 7.80
N ASN A 29 9.72 -9.74 8.21
CA ASN A 29 9.33 -11.14 8.03
C ASN A 29 9.09 -11.47 6.56
N LEU A 30 8.55 -10.53 5.77
CA LEU A 30 8.39 -10.67 4.33
C LEU A 30 9.75 -10.67 3.63
N ALA A 31 10.64 -9.76 4.02
CA ALA A 31 12.01 -9.72 3.50
C ALA A 31 12.76 -11.03 3.77
N LEU A 32 12.64 -11.61 4.98
CA LEU A 32 13.19 -12.93 5.30
C LEU A 32 12.55 -14.04 4.46
N CYS A 33 11.23 -14.01 4.22
CA CYS A 33 10.59 -14.96 3.32
C CYS A 33 11.15 -14.85 1.90
N ARG A 34 11.38 -13.63 1.41
CA ARG A 34 11.98 -13.39 0.10
C ARG A 34 13.43 -13.89 0.02
N GLU A 35 14.20 -13.74 1.08
CA GLU A 35 15.58 -14.22 1.16
C GLU A 35 15.66 -15.74 1.15
N PHE A 36 14.87 -16.41 2.01
CA PHE A 36 14.92 -17.87 2.16
C PHE A 36 14.18 -18.64 1.06
N PHE A 37 13.17 -18.03 0.44
CA PHE A 37 12.29 -18.66 -0.54
C PHE A 37 12.13 -17.75 -1.77
N SER A 38 13.23 -17.40 -2.41
CA SER A 38 13.30 -16.43 -3.52
C SER A 38 12.46 -16.79 -4.74
N GLU A 39 12.14 -18.07 -4.92
CA GLU A 39 11.30 -18.57 -6.03
C GLU A 39 9.81 -18.38 -5.79
N GLN A 40 9.37 -18.19 -4.54
CA GLN A 40 7.99 -17.97 -4.18
C GLN A 40 7.61 -16.50 -4.30
N GLU A 41 6.50 -16.23 -4.96
CA GLU A 41 5.95 -14.87 -5.02
C GLU A 41 5.39 -14.47 -3.64
N LEU A 42 5.59 -13.21 -3.25
CA LEU A 42 4.91 -12.61 -2.10
C LEU A 42 3.71 -11.83 -2.61
N MET A 43 2.53 -12.16 -2.10
CA MET A 43 1.27 -11.56 -2.54
C MET A 43 0.48 -11.06 -1.34
N PHE A 44 0.22 -9.75 -1.30
CA PHE A 44 -0.81 -9.20 -0.44
C PHE A 44 -2.16 -9.55 -1.03
N THR A 45 -2.97 -10.34 -0.33
CA THR A 45 -4.21 -10.89 -0.89
C THR A 45 -5.47 -10.34 -0.27
N GLU A 46 -5.34 -9.58 0.81
CA GLU A 46 -6.48 -8.95 1.46
C GLU A 46 -6.03 -7.83 2.39
N GLY A 47 -6.70 -6.69 2.31
CA GLY A 47 -6.63 -5.62 3.28
C GLY A 47 -7.84 -4.71 3.16
N CYS A 48 -8.31 -4.20 4.28
CA CYS A 48 -9.29 -3.12 4.35
C CYS A 48 -9.13 -2.37 5.67
N VAL A 49 -9.57 -1.12 5.72
CA VAL A 49 -9.71 -0.41 6.99
C VAL A 49 -11.03 -0.81 7.63
N GLU A 50 -10.96 -1.59 8.70
CA GLU A 50 -12.13 -2.01 9.47
C GLU A 50 -12.68 -0.86 10.31
N LEU A 51 -13.99 -0.62 10.22
CA LEU A 51 -14.67 0.49 10.89
C LEU A 51 -15.32 0.08 12.22
N THR A 52 -15.43 -1.21 12.49
CA THR A 52 -16.13 -1.78 13.63
C THR A 52 -15.23 -2.38 14.71
N THR A 53 -13.93 -2.42 14.49
CA THR A 53 -12.99 -2.98 15.46
C THR A 53 -12.03 -1.94 16.03
N GLU A 54 -11.86 -1.96 17.35
CA GLU A 54 -10.83 -1.18 18.06
C GLU A 54 -9.59 -2.03 18.40
N LYS A 55 -9.59 -3.30 18.01
CA LYS A 55 -8.56 -4.26 18.42
C LYS A 55 -7.18 -4.00 17.80
N THR A 56 -7.14 -3.26 16.70
CA THR A 56 -5.89 -2.85 16.04
C THR A 56 -5.67 -1.35 16.21
N VAL A 57 -4.41 -0.91 16.22
CA VAL A 57 -4.07 0.53 16.24
C VAL A 57 -4.70 1.26 15.05
N MET A 58 -4.71 0.62 13.90
CA MET A 58 -5.31 1.14 12.67
C MET A 58 -6.84 1.24 12.82
N GLY A 59 -7.50 0.21 13.32
CA GLY A 59 -8.95 0.21 13.54
C GLY A 59 -9.40 1.27 14.54
N ALA A 60 -8.69 1.45 15.66
CA ALA A 60 -8.98 2.48 16.63
C ALA A 60 -8.86 3.90 16.06
N LYS A 61 -7.80 4.18 15.28
CA LYS A 61 -7.63 5.45 14.58
C LYS A 61 -8.71 5.67 13.52
N ALA A 62 -9.05 4.63 12.75
CA ALA A 62 -10.08 4.66 11.73
C ALA A 62 -11.46 4.99 12.33
N GLN A 63 -11.85 4.29 13.40
CA GLN A 63 -13.14 4.50 14.06
C GLN A 63 -13.27 5.92 14.63
N ALA A 64 -12.26 6.41 15.33
CA ALA A 64 -12.24 7.77 15.86
C ALA A 64 -12.37 8.84 14.76
N SER A 65 -11.83 8.57 13.58
CA SER A 65 -11.87 9.47 12.43
C SER A 65 -13.20 9.42 11.68
N CYS A 66 -13.76 8.23 11.47
CA CYS A 66 -15.04 8.05 10.77
C CYS A 66 -16.26 8.56 11.54
N GLN A 67 -16.22 8.58 12.86
CA GLN A 67 -17.29 9.19 13.66
C GLN A 67 -17.51 10.68 13.35
N LYS A 68 -16.52 11.34 12.75
CA LYS A 68 -16.59 12.79 12.41
C LYS A 68 -17.01 13.06 10.97
N SER A 69 -16.75 12.16 10.03
CA SER A 69 -16.83 12.45 8.59
C SER A 69 -17.83 11.64 7.79
N GLY A 70 -18.39 10.56 8.36
CA GLY A 70 -19.23 9.62 7.60
C GLY A 70 -18.42 8.69 6.70
N VAL A 71 -19.03 7.59 6.28
CA VAL A 71 -18.37 6.54 5.48
C VAL A 71 -18.05 7.01 4.06
N GLU A 72 -18.90 7.88 3.50
CA GLU A 72 -18.70 8.48 2.17
C GLU A 72 -17.57 9.52 2.10
N ASN A 73 -17.05 9.95 3.24
CA ASN A 73 -15.99 10.94 3.35
C ASN A 73 -14.90 10.42 4.30
N ALA A 74 -14.32 9.28 3.99
CA ALA A 74 -13.25 8.72 4.80
C ALA A 74 -12.09 9.73 4.95
N PRO A 75 -11.45 9.82 6.12
CA PRO A 75 -10.36 10.74 6.36
C PRO A 75 -9.12 10.33 5.57
N TRP A 76 -8.25 11.30 5.23
CA TRP A 76 -7.05 11.10 4.44
C TRP A 76 -6.11 10.03 5.02
N ILE A 77 -6.07 9.88 6.34
CA ILE A 77 -5.26 8.86 7.01
C ILE A 77 -5.50 7.43 6.47
N PHE A 78 -6.68 7.14 5.88
CA PHE A 78 -6.91 5.83 5.23
C PHE A 78 -6.04 5.66 3.98
N GLY A 79 -5.83 6.75 3.23
CA GLY A 79 -4.89 6.76 2.11
C GLY A 79 -3.46 6.55 2.59
N GLU A 80 -3.07 7.16 3.71
CA GLU A 80 -1.75 6.99 4.30
C GLU A 80 -1.50 5.55 4.77
N PHE A 81 -2.50 4.89 5.37
CA PHE A 81 -2.39 3.46 5.74
C PHE A 81 -2.11 2.57 4.53
N TYR A 82 -2.86 2.78 3.44
CA TYR A 82 -2.63 2.04 2.20
C TYR A 82 -1.27 2.33 1.59
N ALA A 83 -0.88 3.60 1.53
CA ALA A 83 0.41 3.99 0.97
C ALA A 83 1.58 3.41 1.77
N HIS A 84 1.52 3.51 3.10
CA HIS A 84 2.50 2.95 4.03
C HIS A 84 2.67 1.43 3.81
N ASP A 85 1.55 0.70 3.85
CA ASP A 85 1.56 -0.75 3.68
C ASP A 85 2.11 -1.17 2.31
N ILE A 86 1.64 -0.54 1.23
CA ILE A 86 2.10 -0.87 -0.13
C ILE A 86 3.58 -0.55 -0.30
N ILE A 87 4.06 0.61 0.20
CA ILE A 87 5.48 0.99 0.15
C ILE A 87 6.33 -0.03 0.91
N GLY A 88 5.95 -0.35 2.14
CA GLY A 88 6.67 -1.31 2.98
C GLY A 88 6.73 -2.70 2.35
N ASN A 89 5.61 -3.18 1.84
CA ASN A 89 5.50 -4.49 1.20
C ASN A 89 6.28 -4.56 -0.12
N LEU A 90 6.25 -3.52 -0.96
CA LEU A 90 7.05 -3.46 -2.20
C LEU A 90 8.55 -3.52 -1.88
N ASN A 91 8.99 -2.75 -0.89
CA ASN A 91 10.38 -2.76 -0.44
C ASN A 91 10.80 -4.13 0.15
N ALA A 92 9.85 -4.87 0.73
CA ALA A 92 10.06 -6.23 1.23
C ALA A 92 9.95 -7.33 0.14
N GLY A 93 9.64 -6.95 -1.11
CA GLY A 93 9.62 -7.88 -2.25
C GLY A 93 8.24 -8.39 -2.65
N MET A 94 7.16 -7.75 -2.22
CA MET A 94 5.81 -8.03 -2.72
C MET A 94 5.74 -7.82 -4.23
N SER A 95 5.09 -8.75 -4.92
CA SER A 95 4.90 -8.71 -6.37
C SER A 95 3.46 -8.46 -6.81
N ARG A 96 2.50 -8.62 -5.90
CA ARG A 96 1.06 -8.46 -6.19
C ARG A 96 0.34 -7.90 -4.97
N PHE A 97 -0.62 -7.01 -5.26
CA PHE A 97 -1.52 -6.43 -4.28
C PHE A 97 -2.98 -6.64 -4.70
N LEU A 98 -3.79 -7.20 -3.81
CA LEU A 98 -5.24 -7.34 -3.94
C LEU A 98 -5.90 -6.74 -2.70
N ASP A 99 -6.82 -5.83 -2.95
CA ASP A 99 -7.66 -5.27 -1.89
C ASP A 99 -8.85 -6.18 -1.58
N TRP A 100 -9.48 -5.98 -0.40
CA TRP A 100 -10.63 -6.80 0.00
C TRP A 100 -11.86 -6.56 -0.88
N ASN A 101 -12.30 -5.30 -0.97
CA ASN A 101 -13.45 -4.91 -1.78
C ASN A 101 -13.13 -3.70 -2.64
N LEU A 102 -13.50 -3.74 -3.91
CA LEU A 102 -13.40 -2.59 -4.79
C LEU A 102 -14.44 -1.52 -4.40
N MET A 103 -15.66 -1.94 -4.07
CA MET A 103 -16.79 -1.04 -3.80
C MET A 103 -17.68 -1.60 -2.71
N LEU A 104 -18.09 -0.72 -1.79
CA LEU A 104 -19.11 -0.99 -0.78
C LEU A 104 -20.17 0.09 -0.80
N ASP A 105 -21.31 -0.15 -0.12
CA ASP A 105 -22.34 0.86 0.05
C ASP A 105 -22.02 1.84 1.20
N THR A 106 -22.88 2.87 1.37
CA THR A 106 -22.71 3.89 2.41
C THR A 106 -22.85 3.36 3.85
N GLN A 107 -23.22 2.10 4.02
CA GLN A 107 -23.26 1.41 5.31
C GLN A 107 -22.04 0.51 5.54
N GLY A 108 -21.11 0.46 4.58
CA GLY A 108 -19.95 -0.43 4.62
C GLY A 108 -20.29 -1.88 4.25
N GLY A 109 -21.36 -2.09 3.51
CA GLY A 109 -21.86 -3.38 3.07
C GLY A 109 -21.88 -3.55 1.54
N PRO A 110 -22.38 -4.68 1.03
CA PRO A 110 -23.04 -5.76 1.80
C PRO A 110 -22.05 -6.61 2.62
N ASN A 111 -22.47 -7.01 3.80
CA ASN A 111 -21.77 -8.03 4.60
C ASN A 111 -22.78 -8.86 5.41
N HIS A 112 -22.34 -10.01 5.96
CA HIS A 112 -23.21 -10.96 6.65
C HIS A 112 -22.91 -11.10 8.16
N VAL A 113 -21.86 -10.43 8.65
CA VAL A 113 -21.40 -10.57 10.05
C VAL A 113 -21.33 -9.24 10.80
N GLY A 114 -21.75 -8.14 10.18
CA GLY A 114 -21.68 -6.80 10.78
C GLY A 114 -20.26 -6.22 10.90
N ASN A 115 -19.31 -6.78 10.16
CA ASN A 115 -17.96 -6.24 10.07
C ASN A 115 -17.90 -5.22 8.92
N TYR A 116 -18.03 -3.95 9.26
CA TYR A 116 -18.04 -2.87 8.30
C TYR A 116 -16.62 -2.42 7.98
N CYS A 117 -16.37 -2.26 6.67
CA CYS A 117 -15.08 -1.86 6.14
C CYS A 117 -15.20 -0.60 5.29
N SER A 118 -14.10 0.14 5.18
CA SER A 118 -13.92 1.11 4.09
C SER A 118 -13.52 0.36 2.82
N ALA A 119 -13.83 0.95 1.67
CA ALA A 119 -13.41 0.46 0.36
C ALA A 119 -12.89 1.63 -0.49
N PRO A 120 -12.12 1.38 -1.55
CA PRO A 120 -11.69 2.43 -2.48
C PRO A 120 -12.84 3.25 -3.07
N LEU A 121 -13.99 2.63 -3.29
CA LEU A 121 -15.21 3.29 -3.78
C LEU A 121 -16.37 3.03 -2.82
N ILE A 122 -17.09 4.09 -2.47
CA ILE A 122 -18.37 3.99 -1.73
C ILE A 122 -19.50 4.41 -2.65
N CYS A 123 -20.56 3.60 -2.72
CA CYS A 123 -21.73 3.85 -3.57
C CYS A 123 -22.96 4.15 -2.71
N ASP A 124 -23.59 5.31 -2.92
CA ASP A 124 -24.95 5.55 -2.43
C ASP A 124 -25.93 4.85 -3.36
N VAL A 125 -26.42 3.70 -2.95
CA VAL A 125 -27.33 2.86 -3.76
C VAL A 125 -28.67 3.53 -4.06
N ARG A 126 -29.09 4.58 -3.30
CA ARG A 126 -30.33 5.30 -3.54
C ARG A 126 -30.18 6.32 -4.66
N THR A 127 -29.02 6.94 -4.77
CA THR A 127 -28.76 8.01 -5.76
C THR A 127 -27.89 7.56 -6.92
N GLY A 128 -27.24 6.40 -6.82
CA GLY A 128 -26.26 5.90 -7.77
C GLY A 128 -24.93 6.69 -7.76
N ARG A 129 -24.72 7.57 -6.78
CA ARG A 129 -23.48 8.33 -6.67
C ARG A 129 -22.36 7.45 -6.14
N VAL A 130 -21.17 7.58 -6.73
CA VAL A 130 -19.96 6.91 -6.31
C VAL A 130 -18.97 7.94 -5.77
N PHE A 131 -18.42 7.64 -4.60
CA PHE A 131 -17.47 8.49 -3.89
C PHE A 131 -16.10 7.80 -3.82
N PRO A 132 -15.11 8.22 -4.63
CA PRO A 132 -13.73 7.76 -4.47
C PRO A 132 -13.20 8.14 -3.07
N GLN A 133 -12.56 7.19 -2.42
CA GLN A 133 -12.02 7.34 -1.08
C GLN A 133 -10.49 7.59 -1.12
N PRO A 134 -9.86 8.03 -0.02
CA PRO A 134 -8.41 8.19 0.03
C PRO A 134 -7.63 6.92 -0.36
N SER A 135 -8.13 5.74 -0.01
CA SER A 135 -7.52 4.46 -0.41
C SER A 135 -7.54 4.26 -1.94
N TYR A 136 -8.59 4.71 -2.65
CA TYR A 136 -8.63 4.72 -4.11
C TYR A 136 -7.45 5.51 -4.70
N HIS A 137 -7.23 6.71 -4.17
CA HIS A 137 -6.13 7.57 -4.63
C HIS A 137 -4.78 6.96 -4.30
N ALA A 138 -4.60 6.44 -3.08
CA ALA A 138 -3.36 5.77 -2.68
C ALA A 138 -3.03 4.58 -3.59
N ILE A 139 -3.98 3.67 -3.82
CA ILE A 139 -3.78 2.53 -4.74
C ILE A 139 -3.47 3.01 -6.17
N ALA A 140 -4.10 4.11 -6.62
CA ALA A 140 -3.88 4.66 -7.95
C ALA A 140 -2.44 5.16 -8.17
N HIS A 141 -1.76 5.67 -7.14
CA HIS A 141 -0.34 6.04 -7.22
C HIS A 141 0.57 4.87 -7.60
N PHE A 142 0.18 3.65 -7.26
CA PHE A 142 0.91 2.44 -7.63
C PHE A 142 0.36 1.83 -8.92
N SER A 143 -0.94 1.55 -8.99
CA SER A 143 -1.54 0.80 -10.08
C SER A 143 -1.47 1.51 -11.43
N ARG A 144 -1.48 2.85 -11.44
CA ARG A 144 -1.37 3.66 -12.65
C ARG A 144 0.06 3.79 -13.16
N PHE A 145 1.04 3.89 -12.25
CA PHE A 145 2.42 4.22 -12.59
C PHE A 145 3.36 3.02 -12.60
N LEU A 146 2.95 1.89 -12.03
CA LEU A 146 3.69 0.63 -12.04
C LEU A 146 2.99 -0.41 -12.93
N PRO A 147 3.13 -0.32 -14.25
CA PRO A 147 2.53 -1.29 -15.16
C PRO A 147 3.12 -2.68 -14.93
N ARG A 148 2.42 -3.70 -15.40
CA ARG A 148 2.89 -5.08 -15.32
C ARG A 148 4.28 -5.22 -15.96
N GLY A 149 5.21 -5.84 -15.24
CA GLY A 149 6.61 -5.98 -15.65
C GLY A 149 7.53 -4.93 -15.05
N SER A 150 7.00 -3.96 -14.28
CA SER A 150 7.85 -3.06 -13.48
C SER A 150 8.66 -3.84 -12.47
N GLN A 151 9.89 -3.41 -12.23
CA GLN A 151 10.81 -4.04 -11.29
C GLN A 151 11.13 -3.07 -10.16
N CYS A 152 10.83 -3.47 -8.92
CA CYS A 152 11.23 -2.69 -7.76
C CYS A 152 12.76 -2.54 -7.71
N ILE A 153 13.22 -1.34 -7.42
CA ILE A 153 14.64 -1.00 -7.28
C ILE A 153 14.94 -0.60 -5.83
N ALA A 154 16.17 -0.83 -5.41
CA ALA A 154 16.60 -0.49 -4.06
C ALA A 154 16.55 1.03 -3.83
N VAL A 155 16.04 1.41 -2.65
CA VAL A 155 15.97 2.80 -2.19
C VAL A 155 16.76 2.93 -0.89
N SER A 156 17.65 3.94 -0.82
CA SER A 156 18.28 4.36 0.43
C SER A 156 17.63 5.63 0.95
N ARG A 157 17.35 5.69 2.25
CA ARG A 157 16.76 6.86 2.92
C ARG A 157 17.67 7.33 4.05
N TYR A 158 17.75 8.64 4.24
CA TYR A 158 18.47 9.26 5.36
C TYR A 158 17.51 9.70 6.49
N THR A 159 16.21 9.55 6.29
CA THR A 159 15.17 9.85 7.29
C THR A 159 14.11 8.76 7.27
N GLN A 160 13.44 8.57 8.39
CA GLN A 160 12.25 7.72 8.49
C GLN A 160 10.94 8.51 8.31
N GLU A 161 11.02 9.85 8.26
CA GLU A 161 9.85 10.72 8.10
C GLU A 161 9.26 10.65 6.68
N LEU A 162 10.09 10.31 5.65
CA LEU A 162 9.62 10.03 4.30
C LEU A 162 9.69 8.54 4.02
N GLU A 163 8.61 7.99 3.53
CA GLU A 163 8.55 6.61 3.05
C GLU A 163 8.58 6.61 1.52
N VAL A 164 9.38 5.72 0.95
CA VAL A 164 9.60 5.69 -0.51
C VAL A 164 9.64 4.26 -1.01
N ALA A 165 8.93 3.99 -2.08
CA ALA A 165 9.17 2.82 -2.94
C ALA A 165 9.51 3.31 -4.35
N ALA A 166 10.41 2.60 -5.02
CA ALA A 166 10.77 2.93 -6.40
C ALA A 166 10.81 1.69 -7.28
N ALA A 167 10.54 1.91 -8.57
CA ALA A 167 10.57 0.85 -9.57
C ALA A 167 11.03 1.40 -10.92
N GLN A 168 11.59 0.50 -11.73
CA GLN A 168 11.82 0.74 -13.15
C GLN A 168 10.69 0.10 -13.95
N THR A 169 10.08 0.85 -14.83
CA THR A 169 9.04 0.39 -15.73
C THR A 169 9.63 -0.27 -16.98
N PRO A 170 8.86 -1.07 -17.75
CA PRO A 170 9.37 -1.74 -18.95
C PRO A 170 9.89 -0.82 -20.03
N ASP A 171 9.45 0.45 -20.07
CA ASP A 171 9.95 1.47 -21.00
C ASP A 171 11.23 2.17 -20.50
N GLY A 172 11.76 1.76 -19.35
CA GLY A 172 12.98 2.30 -18.75
C GLY A 172 12.78 3.49 -17.81
N SER A 173 11.58 4.04 -17.72
CA SER A 173 11.29 5.14 -16.79
C SER A 173 11.47 4.70 -15.34
N LEU A 174 11.92 5.62 -14.46
CA LEU A 174 12.00 5.38 -13.03
C LEU A 174 10.82 6.07 -12.33
N ILE A 175 10.14 5.32 -11.50
CA ILE A 175 9.01 5.78 -10.70
C ILE A 175 9.40 5.76 -9.24
N ALA A 176 9.17 6.86 -8.52
CA ALA A 176 9.27 6.91 -7.07
C ALA A 176 7.92 7.35 -6.49
N VAL A 177 7.36 6.54 -5.59
CA VAL A 177 6.17 6.89 -4.81
C VAL A 177 6.63 7.26 -3.41
N VAL A 178 6.29 8.47 -2.97
CA VAL A 178 6.78 9.09 -1.73
C VAL A 178 5.60 9.45 -0.84
N LEU A 179 5.61 8.96 0.39
CA LEU A 179 4.64 9.30 1.42
C LEU A 179 5.30 10.21 2.48
N ASN A 180 4.67 11.33 2.76
CA ASN A 180 4.90 12.15 3.95
C ASN A 180 3.64 12.11 4.83
N SER A 181 3.67 11.32 5.89
CA SER A 181 2.56 11.22 6.88
C SER A 181 2.74 12.16 8.07
N THR A 182 3.70 13.10 8.01
CA THR A 182 3.97 14.07 9.09
C THR A 182 3.23 15.39 8.87
N ASP A 183 3.15 16.19 9.92
CA ASP A 183 2.59 17.56 9.89
C ASP A 183 3.55 18.60 9.29
N LYS A 184 4.70 18.18 8.74
CA LYS A 184 5.76 19.08 8.28
C LYS A 184 5.97 19.00 6.78
N MET A 185 6.31 20.14 6.16
CA MET A 185 6.95 20.18 4.86
C MET A 185 8.35 19.57 4.99
N LEU A 186 8.67 18.54 4.20
CA LEU A 186 9.96 17.86 4.26
C LEU A 186 10.74 18.02 2.96
N PRO A 187 11.99 18.56 3.02
CA PRO A 187 12.84 18.66 1.86
C PRO A 187 13.31 17.25 1.43
N ALA A 188 13.21 16.96 0.15
CA ALA A 188 13.67 15.72 -0.46
C ALA A 188 14.70 15.98 -1.55
N VAL A 189 15.71 15.13 -1.62
CA VAL A 189 16.69 15.11 -2.71
C VAL A 189 16.71 13.72 -3.32
N PHE A 190 16.21 13.59 -4.55
CA PHE A 190 16.30 12.35 -5.31
C PHE A 190 17.65 12.30 -6.02
N SER A 191 18.45 11.29 -5.72
CA SER A 191 19.69 10.99 -6.42
C SER A 191 19.53 9.68 -7.17
N LEU A 192 19.53 9.74 -8.48
CA LEU A 192 19.31 8.60 -9.38
C LEU A 192 20.65 8.09 -9.90
N LEU A 193 20.99 6.86 -9.49
CA LEU A 193 22.22 6.21 -9.94
C LEU A 193 21.89 5.17 -11.05
N PRO A 194 22.79 4.97 -12.02
CA PRO A 194 24.12 5.58 -12.18
C PRO A 194 24.14 6.94 -12.89
N GLN A 195 22.97 7.49 -13.33
CA GLN A 195 22.89 8.68 -14.18
C GLN A 195 23.38 9.97 -13.49
N SER A 196 23.61 9.93 -12.17
CA SER A 196 23.96 11.12 -11.36
C SER A 196 22.95 12.27 -11.48
N LEU A 197 21.71 11.95 -11.77
CA LEU A 197 20.64 12.92 -11.84
C LEU A 197 20.22 13.28 -10.41
N ILE A 198 20.14 14.58 -10.12
CA ILE A 198 19.69 15.11 -8.83
C ILE A 198 18.45 15.97 -9.05
N CYS A 199 17.38 15.64 -8.37
CA CYS A 199 16.16 16.43 -8.30
C CYS A 199 15.88 16.82 -6.86
N LYS A 200 15.50 18.08 -6.62
CA LYS A 200 15.12 18.58 -5.30
C LYS A 200 13.64 18.95 -5.28
N ALA A 201 12.99 18.64 -4.18
CA ALA A 201 11.59 18.93 -3.96
C ALA A 201 11.30 19.17 -2.47
N ASP A 202 10.19 19.83 -2.19
CA ASP A 202 9.60 19.92 -0.87
C ASP A 202 8.32 19.07 -0.86
N ILE A 203 8.29 18.04 -0.05
CA ILE A 203 7.15 17.11 0.05
C ILE A 203 6.18 17.66 1.10
N PRO A 204 4.95 18.03 0.71
CA PRO A 204 3.98 18.61 1.62
C PRO A 204 3.59 17.67 2.77
N PRO A 205 3.12 18.23 3.92
CA PRO A 205 2.58 17.43 5.00
C PRO A 205 1.37 16.61 4.52
N HIS A 206 1.20 15.42 5.07
CA HIS A 206 0.07 14.51 4.77
C HIS A 206 -0.16 14.31 3.28
N SER A 207 0.92 14.03 2.53
CA SER A 207 0.87 13.89 1.06
C SER A 207 1.44 12.58 0.57
N LEU A 208 0.88 12.14 -0.55
CA LEU A 208 1.40 11.02 -1.34
C LEU A 208 1.69 11.54 -2.75
N GLU A 209 2.93 11.40 -3.19
CA GLU A 209 3.38 11.88 -4.49
C GLU A 209 4.00 10.76 -5.33
N THR A 210 3.79 10.84 -6.65
CA THR A 210 4.49 9.99 -7.62
C THR A 210 5.38 10.85 -8.50
N TRP A 211 6.66 10.54 -8.48
CA TRP A 211 7.69 11.17 -9.29
C TRP A 211 8.05 10.25 -10.46
N VAL A 212 7.99 10.79 -11.66
CA VAL A 212 8.29 10.07 -12.90
C VAL A 212 9.54 10.66 -13.53
N PHE A 213 10.56 9.85 -13.69
CA PHE A 213 11.81 10.21 -14.35
C PHE A 213 11.89 9.43 -15.65
N HIS A 214 11.66 10.10 -16.76
CA HIS A 214 11.71 9.49 -18.08
C HIS A 214 13.15 9.12 -18.47
N ALA A 215 13.29 7.99 -19.15
CA ALA A 215 14.57 7.52 -19.69
C ALA A 215 15.10 8.42 -20.83
#